data_e9d355afbe4aa63d107600acc4597dc6
#
_entry.id   e9d355afbe4aa63d107600acc4597dc6
#
_cell.length_a   1.000
_cell.length_b   1.000
_cell.length_c   1.000
_cell.angle_alpha   90.00
_cell.angle_beta   90.00
_cell.angle_gamma   90.00
#
_symmetry.space_group_name_H-M   'P 1'
#
loop_
_entity.id
_entity.type
_entity.pdbx_description
1 polymer ?
#
loop_
_entity_poly.entity_id
_entity_poly.type
_entity_poly.pdbx_seq_one_letter_code
_entity_poly.pdbx_strand_id
1 'polypeptide(L)'
;DKTMPAFLKKENANHVPVNALWLTNVMIQIFLIITLVSASTYTSLIRLASSMILVPYLWSAAYSVLLCVRGETYSHASRRRIKDLVVGAVALIYAFWLLYAAGPKYLLLSALLYAPGVLLFAKAKREQGEPLFRHWEKLIFAAVLFTALSAAYGLYSGALTL
;
A
#
# COMPACT_ATOMS: atom_id res chain seq x y z
N ASP A 1 13.77 -9.24 -7.01
CA ASP A 1 13.23 -8.14 -6.19
C ASP A 1 13.67 -8.28 -4.74
N LYS A 2 14.38 -7.26 -4.23
CA LYS A 2 14.95 -7.25 -2.87
C LYS A 2 13.97 -6.71 -1.81
N THR A 3 12.67 -6.72 -2.07
CA THR A 3 11.65 -6.12 -1.21
C THR A 3 10.98 -7.09 -0.24
N MET A 4 11.17 -8.41 -0.45
CA MET A 4 10.52 -9.45 0.34
C MET A 4 11.55 -10.32 1.08
N PRO A 5 11.22 -10.83 2.30
CA PRO A 5 12.06 -11.75 3.05
C PRO A 5 12.37 -13.03 2.27
N ALA A 6 13.51 -13.64 2.54
CA ALA A 6 13.99 -14.82 1.81
C ALA A 6 13.03 -16.01 1.92
N PHE A 7 12.34 -16.18 3.06
CA PHE A 7 11.41 -17.29 3.25
C PHE A 7 10.18 -17.23 2.32
N LEU A 8 9.75 -16.02 1.89
CA LEU A 8 8.65 -15.85 0.93
C LEU A 8 9.07 -16.07 -0.52
N LYS A 9 10.38 -16.00 -0.80
CA LYS A 9 10.94 -16.23 -2.14
C LYS A 9 11.16 -17.70 -2.46
N LYS A 10 11.03 -18.59 -1.47
CA LYS A 10 11.29 -20.01 -1.67
C LYS A 10 10.32 -20.59 -2.69
N GLU A 11 10.87 -20.99 -3.82
CA GLU A 11 10.13 -21.60 -4.95
C GLU A 11 10.17 -23.12 -4.87
N ASN A 12 9.15 -23.76 -5.39
CA ASN A 12 9.13 -25.20 -5.62
C ASN A 12 9.79 -25.57 -6.97
N ALA A 13 9.80 -26.86 -7.32
CA ALA A 13 10.31 -27.35 -8.60
C ALA A 13 9.67 -26.71 -9.84
N ASN A 14 8.48 -26.14 -9.69
CA ASN A 14 7.74 -25.46 -10.77
C ASN A 14 7.91 -23.92 -10.74
N HIS A 15 8.92 -23.39 -10.06
CA HIS A 15 9.18 -21.95 -9.90
C HIS A 15 8.02 -21.15 -9.30
N VAL A 16 7.22 -21.77 -8.42
CA VAL A 16 6.10 -21.12 -7.74
C VAL A 16 6.48 -20.80 -6.30
N PRO A 17 6.27 -19.56 -5.81
CA PRO A 17 6.59 -19.14 -4.43
C PRO A 17 5.54 -19.68 -3.44
N VAL A 18 5.69 -20.94 -3.01
CA VAL A 18 4.72 -21.68 -2.20
C VAL A 18 4.39 -20.97 -0.88
N ASN A 19 5.41 -20.46 -0.19
CA ASN A 19 5.20 -19.82 1.11
C ASN A 19 4.38 -18.52 1.00
N ALA A 20 4.58 -17.76 -0.08
CA ALA A 20 3.77 -16.57 -0.35
C ALA A 20 2.31 -16.92 -0.64
N LEU A 21 2.08 -17.98 -1.42
CA LEU A 21 0.73 -18.47 -1.71
C LEU A 21 0.02 -19.00 -0.46
N TRP A 22 0.73 -19.75 0.39
CA TRP A 22 0.16 -20.21 1.65
C TRP A 22 -0.21 -19.04 2.57
N LEU A 23 0.66 -18.03 2.71
CA LEU A 23 0.37 -16.84 3.49
C LEU A 23 -0.88 -16.11 2.97
N THR A 24 -0.97 -15.94 1.65
CA THR A 24 -2.13 -15.29 1.01
C THR A 24 -3.41 -16.09 1.26
N ASN A 25 -3.37 -17.43 1.08
CA ASN A 25 -4.52 -18.28 1.33
C ASN A 25 -4.99 -18.23 2.78
N VAL A 26 -4.07 -18.30 3.74
CA VAL A 26 -4.40 -18.19 5.17
C VAL A 26 -5.07 -16.85 5.46
N MET A 27 -4.56 -15.75 4.92
CA MET A 27 -5.18 -14.42 5.07
C MET A 27 -6.59 -14.39 4.48
N ILE A 28 -6.80 -14.93 3.29
CA ILE A 28 -8.12 -15.03 2.66
C ILE A 28 -9.08 -15.82 3.56
N GLN A 29 -8.65 -16.97 4.09
CA GLN A 29 -9.50 -17.79 4.97
C GLN A 29 -9.89 -17.05 6.26
N ILE A 30 -8.95 -16.33 6.87
CA ILE A 30 -9.23 -15.49 8.04
C ILE A 30 -10.31 -14.44 7.71
N PHE A 31 -10.18 -13.74 6.58
CA PHE A 31 -11.17 -12.75 6.17
C PHE A 31 -12.54 -13.37 5.86
N LEU A 32 -12.57 -14.55 5.24
CA LEU A 32 -13.83 -15.28 4.99
C LEU A 32 -14.53 -15.67 6.30
N ILE A 33 -13.78 -16.17 7.29
CA ILE A 33 -14.33 -16.51 8.60
C ILE A 33 -14.91 -15.26 9.29
N ILE A 34 -14.19 -14.13 9.24
CA ILE A 34 -14.68 -12.86 9.81
C ILE A 34 -15.98 -12.42 9.13
N THR A 35 -16.11 -12.56 7.81
CA THR A 35 -17.34 -12.18 7.08
C THR A 35 -18.53 -13.07 7.39
N LEU A 36 -18.34 -14.32 7.80
CA LEU A 36 -19.42 -15.21 8.23
C LEU A 36 -20.10 -14.74 9.52
N VAL A 37 -19.37 -14.01 10.37
CA VAL A 37 -19.89 -13.55 11.66
C VAL A 37 -20.81 -12.34 11.53
N SER A 38 -20.65 -11.50 10.48
CA SER A 38 -21.47 -10.30 10.30
C SER A 38 -21.53 -9.85 8.83
N ALA A 39 -22.74 -9.70 8.30
CA ALA A 39 -22.95 -9.21 6.93
C ALA A 39 -22.48 -7.75 6.73
N SER A 40 -22.56 -6.90 7.77
CA SER A 40 -22.05 -5.53 7.72
C SER A 40 -20.53 -5.48 7.57
N THR A 41 -19.82 -6.47 8.10
CA THR A 41 -18.38 -6.62 7.99
C THR A 41 -17.93 -6.83 6.54
N TYR A 42 -18.68 -7.57 5.73
CA TYR A 42 -18.39 -7.78 4.31
C TYR A 42 -18.27 -6.45 3.55
N THR A 43 -19.28 -5.57 3.69
CA THR A 43 -19.26 -4.27 3.02
C THR A 43 -18.09 -3.39 3.50
N SER A 44 -17.82 -3.41 4.79
CA SER A 44 -16.68 -2.69 5.38
C SER A 44 -15.35 -3.20 4.86
N LEU A 45 -15.18 -4.50 4.71
CA LEU A 45 -13.96 -5.11 4.15
C LEU A 45 -13.76 -4.76 2.67
N ILE A 46 -14.84 -4.74 1.86
CA ILE A 46 -14.74 -4.30 0.46
C ILE A 46 -14.28 -2.84 0.38
N ARG A 47 -14.88 -1.96 1.18
CA ARG A 47 -14.48 -0.54 1.21
C ARG A 47 -13.04 -0.37 1.67
N LEU A 48 -12.62 -1.14 2.68
CA LEU A 48 -11.25 -1.15 3.17
C LEU A 48 -10.27 -1.64 2.10
N ALA A 49 -10.55 -2.76 1.43
CA ALA A 49 -9.73 -3.28 0.34
C ALA A 49 -9.62 -2.28 -0.82
N SER A 50 -10.73 -1.63 -1.19
CA SER A 50 -10.75 -0.60 -2.22
C SER A 50 -9.88 0.61 -1.83
N SER A 51 -9.96 1.07 -0.58
CA SER A 51 -9.13 2.20 -0.12
C SER A 51 -7.64 1.86 -0.08
N MET A 52 -7.27 0.63 0.25
CA MET A 52 -5.88 0.17 0.22
C MET A 52 -5.28 0.23 -1.19
N ILE A 53 -6.02 -0.18 -2.21
CA ILE A 53 -5.54 -0.15 -3.61
C ILE A 53 -5.32 1.30 -4.09
N LEU A 54 -6.07 2.28 -3.61
CA LEU A 54 -5.94 3.68 -4.04
C LEU A 54 -4.59 4.30 -3.66
N VAL A 55 -3.99 3.88 -2.55
CA VAL A 55 -2.69 4.41 -2.09
C VAL A 55 -1.55 4.12 -3.08
N PRO A 56 -1.31 2.87 -3.54
CA PRO A 56 -0.35 2.59 -4.60
C PRO A 56 -0.63 3.32 -5.92
N TYR A 57 -1.88 3.47 -6.30
CA TYR A 57 -2.24 4.22 -7.50
C TYR A 57 -1.90 5.70 -7.40
N LEU A 58 -2.14 6.32 -6.23
CA LEU A 58 -1.71 7.69 -5.98
C LEU A 58 -0.19 7.85 -6.15
N TRP A 59 0.59 6.94 -5.55
CA TRP A 59 2.05 6.97 -5.65
C TRP A 59 2.54 6.74 -7.08
N SER A 60 1.89 5.85 -7.84
CA SER A 60 2.19 5.60 -9.25
C SER A 60 1.93 6.83 -10.12
N ALA A 61 0.79 7.51 -9.89
CA ALA A 61 0.46 8.76 -10.59
C ALA A 61 1.45 9.88 -10.22
N ALA A 62 1.79 10.04 -8.92
CA ALA A 62 2.77 11.01 -8.46
C ALA A 62 4.15 10.76 -9.07
N TYR A 63 4.58 9.50 -9.14
CA TYR A 63 5.85 9.12 -9.74
C TYR A 63 5.87 9.40 -11.25
N SER A 64 4.76 9.13 -11.96
CA SER A 64 4.61 9.47 -13.38
C SER A 64 4.81 10.97 -13.62
N VAL A 65 4.16 11.82 -12.81
CA VAL A 65 4.35 13.27 -12.87
C VAL A 65 5.80 13.66 -12.60
N LEU A 66 6.43 13.06 -11.58
CA LEU A 66 7.83 13.32 -11.23
C LEU A 66 8.78 12.99 -12.39
N LEU A 67 8.59 11.84 -13.06
CA LEU A 67 9.37 11.46 -14.23
C LEU A 67 9.23 12.47 -15.39
N CYS A 68 8.00 12.93 -15.62
CA CYS A 68 7.75 13.96 -16.63
C CYS A 68 8.42 15.29 -16.27
N VAL A 69 8.39 15.70 -14.99
CA VAL A 69 9.03 16.94 -14.52
C VAL A 69 10.55 16.84 -14.63
N ARG A 70 11.16 15.73 -14.23
CA ARG A 70 12.61 15.52 -14.32
C ARG A 70 13.09 15.38 -15.76
N GLY A 71 12.26 14.85 -16.65
CA GLY A 71 12.60 14.70 -18.06
C GLY A 71 13.61 13.60 -18.40
N GLU A 72 14.00 12.78 -17.42
CA GLU A 72 15.04 11.75 -17.56
C GLU A 72 14.72 10.71 -18.64
N THR A 73 13.43 10.45 -18.88
CA THR A 73 12.95 9.46 -19.87
C THR A 73 12.71 10.06 -21.26
N TYR A 74 12.78 11.40 -21.40
CA TYR A 74 12.36 12.13 -22.63
C TYR A 74 13.53 12.85 -23.31
N SER A 75 14.50 12.13 -23.83
CA SER A 75 15.70 12.73 -24.41
C SER A 75 15.47 13.61 -25.66
N HIS A 76 14.36 13.44 -26.43
CA HIS A 76 14.11 14.22 -27.66
C HIS A 76 12.64 14.53 -28.01
N ALA A 77 11.66 14.21 -27.17
CA ALA A 77 10.23 14.35 -27.51
C ALA A 77 9.45 15.27 -26.56
N SER A 78 9.69 16.57 -26.62
CA SER A 78 9.03 17.58 -25.76
C SER A 78 7.50 17.51 -25.82
N ARG A 79 6.92 17.26 -27.00
CA ARG A 79 5.46 17.17 -27.18
C ARG A 79 4.83 15.95 -26.48
N ARG A 80 5.54 14.84 -26.44
CA ARG A 80 5.11 13.63 -25.73
C ARG A 80 5.18 13.84 -24.21
N ARG A 81 6.24 14.48 -23.73
CA ARG A 81 6.42 14.85 -22.33
C ARG A 81 5.26 15.68 -21.78
N ILE A 82 4.81 16.69 -22.53
CA ILE A 82 3.69 17.55 -22.12
C ILE A 82 2.39 16.75 -22.03
N LYS A 83 2.12 15.88 -23.02
CA LYS A 83 0.93 15.02 -23.00
C LYS A 83 0.94 14.08 -21.79
N ASP A 84 2.06 13.42 -21.55
CA ASP A 84 2.21 12.47 -20.43
C ASP A 84 2.13 13.20 -19.07
N LEU A 85 2.65 14.43 -18.98
CA LEU A 85 2.51 15.28 -17.81
C LEU A 85 1.05 15.64 -17.53
N VAL A 86 0.29 16.02 -18.54
CA VAL A 86 -1.14 16.35 -18.39
C VAL A 86 -1.93 15.12 -17.94
N VAL A 87 -1.71 13.97 -18.58
CA VAL A 87 -2.36 12.71 -18.21
C VAL A 87 -2.00 12.31 -16.78
N GLY A 88 -0.72 12.39 -16.40
CA GLY A 88 -0.25 12.10 -15.05
C GLY A 88 -0.83 13.05 -14.01
N ALA A 89 -0.92 14.35 -14.31
CA ALA A 89 -1.52 15.35 -13.41
C ALA A 89 -3.03 15.09 -13.20
N VAL A 90 -3.77 14.80 -14.28
CA VAL A 90 -5.20 14.45 -14.18
C VAL A 90 -5.38 13.18 -13.36
N ALA A 91 -4.55 12.14 -13.59
CA ALA A 91 -4.58 10.91 -12.82
C ALA A 91 -4.29 11.14 -11.34
N LEU A 92 -3.32 12.02 -11.02
CA LEU A 92 -2.98 12.38 -9.65
C LEU A 92 -4.12 13.11 -8.93
N ILE A 93 -4.73 14.10 -9.59
CA ILE A 93 -5.91 14.84 -9.05
C ILE A 93 -7.07 13.86 -8.82
N TYR A 94 -7.32 12.97 -9.77
CA TYR A 94 -8.37 11.96 -9.65
C TYR A 94 -8.10 10.98 -8.52
N ALA A 95 -6.85 10.54 -8.33
CA ALA A 95 -6.47 9.67 -7.24
C ALA A 95 -6.68 10.33 -5.86
N PHE A 96 -6.36 11.62 -5.72
CA PHE A 96 -6.67 12.40 -4.51
C PHE A 96 -8.18 12.49 -4.27
N TRP A 97 -8.94 12.75 -5.32
CA TRP A 97 -10.41 12.78 -5.22
C TRP A 97 -10.99 11.44 -4.75
N LEU A 98 -10.50 10.33 -5.31
CA LEU A 98 -10.94 9.00 -4.92
C LEU A 98 -10.58 8.67 -3.46
N LEU A 99 -9.40 9.07 -3.00
CA LEU A 99 -9.00 8.91 -1.60
C LEU A 99 -9.91 9.70 -0.66
N TYR A 100 -10.25 10.93 -1.03
CA TYR A 100 -11.21 11.74 -0.29
C TYR A 100 -12.60 11.08 -0.26
N ALA A 101 -13.08 10.59 -1.42
CA ALA A 101 -14.38 9.93 -1.56
C ALA A 101 -14.46 8.59 -0.82
N ALA A 102 -13.34 7.84 -0.72
CA ALA A 102 -13.25 6.60 0.07
C ALA A 102 -13.50 6.84 1.57
N GLY A 103 -13.24 8.05 2.04
CA GLY A 103 -13.44 8.47 3.42
C GLY A 103 -12.23 8.24 4.33
N PRO A 104 -11.95 9.17 5.23
CA PRO A 104 -10.76 9.13 6.09
C PRO A 104 -10.75 7.92 7.04
N LYS A 105 -11.90 7.41 7.42
CA LYS A 105 -12.07 6.21 8.26
C LYS A 105 -11.35 5.00 7.64
N TYR A 106 -11.64 4.70 6.38
CA TYR A 106 -11.05 3.53 5.71
C TYR A 106 -9.58 3.72 5.37
N LEU A 107 -9.13 4.96 5.16
CA LEU A 107 -7.71 5.28 5.04
C LEU A 107 -6.95 5.03 6.34
N LEU A 108 -7.50 5.43 7.49
CA LEU A 108 -6.92 5.16 8.79
C LEU A 108 -6.86 3.65 9.07
N LEU A 109 -7.94 2.92 8.79
CA LEU A 109 -7.97 1.47 8.94
C LEU A 109 -7.00 0.76 7.99
N SER A 110 -6.79 1.28 6.77
CA SER A 110 -5.81 0.72 5.84
C SER A 110 -4.38 0.86 6.37
N ALA A 111 -4.06 1.97 7.05
CA ALA A 111 -2.75 2.16 7.68
C ALA A 111 -2.48 1.10 8.77
N LEU A 112 -3.50 0.67 9.51
CA LEU A 112 -3.37 -0.42 10.48
C LEU A 112 -3.00 -1.74 9.80
N LEU A 113 -3.54 -2.02 8.62
CA LEU A 113 -3.19 -3.23 7.85
C LEU A 113 -1.82 -3.12 7.15
N TYR A 114 -1.36 -1.93 6.81
CA TYR A 114 0.00 -1.73 6.30
C TYR A 114 1.09 -1.89 7.38
N ALA A 115 0.77 -1.64 8.65
CA ALA A 115 1.74 -1.73 9.74
C ALA A 115 2.46 -3.09 9.84
N PRO A 116 1.79 -4.26 9.74
CA PRO A 116 2.48 -5.55 9.67
C PRO A 116 3.41 -5.70 8.47
N GLY A 117 3.06 -5.08 7.33
CA GLY A 117 3.92 -5.07 6.13
C GLY A 117 5.27 -4.40 6.36
N VAL A 118 5.33 -3.41 7.24
CA VAL A 118 6.58 -2.76 7.63
C VAL A 118 7.52 -3.72 8.34
N LEU A 119 7.01 -4.63 9.17
CA LEU A 119 7.80 -5.65 9.84
C LEU A 119 8.44 -6.61 8.82
N LEU A 120 7.67 -7.01 7.79
CA LEU A 120 8.18 -7.84 6.70
C LEU A 120 9.25 -7.10 5.89
N PHE A 121 9.03 -5.82 5.60
CA PHE A 121 10.01 -4.97 4.92
C PHE A 121 11.29 -4.80 5.73
N ALA A 122 11.18 -4.50 7.03
CA ALA A 122 12.32 -4.38 7.92
C ALA A 122 13.14 -5.67 8.00
N LYS A 123 12.46 -6.84 8.05
CA LYS A 123 13.11 -8.14 8.02
C LYS A 123 13.85 -8.37 6.70
N ALA A 124 13.22 -8.05 5.56
CA ALA A 124 13.84 -8.18 4.24
C ALA A 124 15.11 -7.33 4.10
N LYS A 125 15.08 -6.08 4.57
CA LYS A 125 16.24 -5.17 4.59
C LYS A 125 17.36 -5.69 5.48
N ARG A 126 17.02 -6.22 6.65
CA ARG A 126 17.98 -6.79 7.60
C ARG A 126 18.68 -8.03 7.04
N GLU A 127 17.94 -8.91 6.34
CA GLU A 127 18.50 -10.10 5.66
C GLU A 127 19.47 -9.73 4.53
N GLN A 128 19.35 -8.51 3.96
CA GLN A 128 20.17 -8.03 2.86
C GLN A 128 21.38 -7.18 3.32
N GLY A 129 21.51 -6.93 4.62
CA GLY A 129 22.59 -6.09 5.17
C GLY A 129 22.48 -4.61 4.76
N GLU A 130 21.32 -4.18 4.23
CA GLU A 130 21.09 -2.79 3.88
C GLU A 130 20.58 -1.98 5.09
N PRO A 131 20.85 -0.66 5.15
CA PRO A 131 20.31 0.19 6.21
C PRO A 131 18.78 0.13 6.20
N LEU A 132 18.18 -0.06 7.36
CA LEU A 132 16.75 -0.29 7.55
C LEU A 132 15.89 0.79 6.88
N PHE A 133 16.29 2.05 6.98
CA PHE A 133 15.57 3.19 6.42
C PHE A 133 16.52 4.29 5.98
N ARG A 134 16.33 4.80 4.77
CA ARG A 134 16.87 6.08 4.32
C ARG A 134 16.14 7.24 5.04
N HIS A 135 16.71 8.43 5.06
CA HIS A 135 16.12 9.59 5.76
C HIS A 135 14.64 9.82 5.40
N TRP A 136 14.29 9.76 4.12
CA TRP A 136 12.91 9.91 3.63
C TRP A 136 12.01 8.72 3.98
N GLU A 137 12.55 7.50 3.97
CA GLU A 137 11.82 6.30 4.35
C GLU A 137 11.44 6.32 5.84
N LYS A 138 12.27 6.92 6.70
CA LYS A 138 11.96 7.13 8.12
C LYS A 138 10.74 8.02 8.32
N LEU A 139 10.61 9.09 7.51
CA LEU A 139 9.44 9.97 7.57
C LEU A 139 8.16 9.26 7.14
N ILE A 140 8.22 8.50 6.05
CA ILE A 140 7.08 7.70 5.58
C ILE A 140 6.70 6.65 6.63
N PHE A 141 7.69 5.96 7.18
CA PHE A 141 7.47 4.99 8.24
C PHE A 141 6.83 5.62 9.49
N ALA A 142 7.34 6.75 9.95
CA ALA A 142 6.78 7.47 11.08
C ALA A 142 5.33 7.93 10.82
N ALA A 143 5.03 8.39 9.60
CA ALA A 143 3.68 8.77 9.21
C ALA A 143 2.73 7.56 9.20
N VAL A 144 3.15 6.42 8.63
CA VAL A 144 2.34 5.19 8.62
C VAL A 144 2.13 4.66 10.04
N LEU A 145 3.16 4.69 10.89
CA LEU A 145 3.05 4.26 12.28
C LEU A 145 2.12 5.17 13.07
N PHE A 146 2.24 6.49 12.91
CA PHE A 146 1.38 7.47 13.58
C PHE A 146 -0.10 7.29 13.15
N THR A 147 -0.36 7.12 11.85
CA THR A 147 -1.72 6.87 11.34
C THR A 147 -2.27 5.53 11.81
N ALA A 148 -1.45 4.48 11.89
CA ALA A 148 -1.85 3.18 12.43
C ALA A 148 -2.18 3.25 13.93
N LEU A 149 -1.37 3.97 14.73
CA LEU A 149 -1.64 4.17 16.15
C LEU A 149 -2.89 5.01 16.39
N SER A 150 -3.11 6.06 15.58
CA SER A 150 -4.35 6.86 15.66
C SER A 150 -5.58 6.06 15.28
N ALA A 151 -5.49 5.15 14.30
CA ALA A 151 -6.56 4.22 13.94
C ALA A 151 -6.86 3.22 15.07
N ALA A 152 -5.82 2.65 15.69
CA ALA A 152 -5.95 1.74 16.82
C ALA A 152 -6.59 2.43 18.03
N TYR A 153 -6.18 3.66 18.32
CA TYR A 153 -6.79 4.47 19.38
C TYR A 153 -8.26 4.80 19.06
N GLY A 154 -8.56 5.15 17.81
CA GLY A 154 -9.92 5.43 17.36
C GLY A 154 -10.86 4.21 17.48
N LEU A 155 -10.34 3.00 17.22
CA LEU A 155 -11.09 1.75 17.45
C LEU A 155 -11.30 1.47 18.94
N TYR A 156 -10.26 1.68 19.75
CA TYR A 156 -10.35 1.47 21.20
C TYR A 156 -11.31 2.46 21.87
N SER A 157 -11.30 3.72 21.47
CA SER A 157 -12.18 4.76 22.01
C SER A 157 -13.62 4.70 21.50
N GLY A 158 -13.93 3.80 20.54
CA GLY A 158 -15.25 3.70 19.91
C GLY A 158 -15.55 4.84 18.91
N ALA A 159 -14.58 5.73 18.64
CA ALA A 159 -14.71 6.80 17.65
C ALA A 159 -14.69 6.26 16.19
N LEU A 160 -14.08 5.09 16.00
CA LEU A 160 -14.09 4.35 14.75
C LEU A 160 -14.81 3.01 15.00
N THR A 161 -15.92 2.78 14.30
CA THR A 161 -16.62 1.49 14.27
C THR A 161 -16.34 0.80 12.93
N LEU A 162 -16.20 -0.52 12.89
CA LEU A 162 -16.08 -1.30 11.66
C LEU A 162 -17.40 -1.38 10.88
#